data_cf1bd13f87155108a434fcca3f9063f7
#
_entry.id   cf1bd13f87155108a434fcca3f9063f7
#
_cell.length_a   1.000
_cell.length_b   1.000
_cell.length_c   1.000
_cell.angle_alpha   90.00
_cell.angle_beta   90.00
_cell.angle_gamma   90.00
#
_symmetry.space_group_name_H-M   'P 1'
#
loop_
_entity.id
_entity.type
_entity.pdbx_description
1 polymer ?
#
loop_
_entity_poly.entity_id
_entity_poly.type
_entity_poly.pdbx_seq_one_letter_code
_entity_poly.pdbx_strand_id
1 'polypeptide(L)'
;MERRGEHVAFALSITLLASLIYSIASAPRANAIPAFSRKYQTSCTTCHNNFPELNDFGVAFKKNGFKFPKDDESFVKEPPVLLGAKAQKEAFPNALYPGEIPGNLPIAFRYSGFAQYNSKIPLAVGFTPRTDLFAPNTFTIIGAGSFGPSLSFWIDNDISTGGSGAAGGLGDGYIKANDIGHWLHLPKDALNVRFGQFELDLPFTQARTINLSDYDIYDQASVALANPALCEFAVPPPPSCTTNNPFVLGVPQRGIEFGGYPNDGNFTWSVAIVNGNNDGPAARNSKDVYARVSQTFNLERDASVRKEVRAAGPTGPRDHTSLRLGAFGYYGRNALNIGGSLFPNLPTIHEPFYRVGGDFRFKYRNFELWGLGMFGHDNNVVPNAPSNIATGFVSARPVTFAGGFAEAEYWVYPWLIGLMRYDVVNSPTDFAAGLSRYDTRNRLSPGVQILVRANIKIAFEYQRRFQQPIPDSPQFFRANGFVVGTDFLF
;
A
#
# COMPACT_ATOMS: atom_id res chain seq x y z
N MET A 1 -21.20 -15.38 -36.75
CA MET A 1 -20.04 -14.53 -37.07
C MET A 1 -19.30 -14.03 -35.82
N GLU A 2 -19.97 -13.69 -34.74
CA GLU A 2 -19.34 -13.20 -33.48
C GLU A 2 -18.33 -14.15 -32.86
N ARG A 3 -18.66 -15.44 -32.71
CA ARG A 3 -17.71 -16.41 -32.09
C ARG A 3 -16.36 -16.55 -32.82
N ARG A 4 -16.33 -16.37 -34.14
CA ARG A 4 -15.06 -16.40 -34.89
C ARG A 4 -14.18 -15.19 -34.61
N GLY A 5 -14.78 -14.03 -34.37
CA GLY A 5 -14.06 -12.80 -33.99
C GLY A 5 -13.38 -12.92 -32.63
N GLU A 6 -14.05 -13.53 -31.67
CA GLU A 6 -13.51 -13.73 -30.31
C GLU A 6 -12.31 -14.67 -30.31
N HIS A 7 -12.34 -15.77 -31.08
CA HIS A 7 -11.19 -16.67 -31.19
C HIS A 7 -10.00 -16.05 -31.91
N VAL A 8 -10.25 -15.21 -32.92
CA VAL A 8 -9.17 -14.48 -33.61
C VAL A 8 -8.56 -13.41 -32.71
N ALA A 9 -9.34 -12.66 -31.97
CA ALA A 9 -8.86 -11.68 -31.00
C ALA A 9 -8.05 -12.34 -29.86
N PHE A 10 -8.52 -13.48 -29.36
CA PHE A 10 -7.81 -14.26 -28.35
C PHE A 10 -6.48 -14.83 -28.86
N ALA A 11 -6.46 -15.39 -30.08
CA ALA A 11 -5.24 -15.89 -30.70
C ALA A 11 -4.21 -14.76 -30.96
N LEU A 12 -4.68 -13.58 -31.45
CA LEU A 12 -3.84 -12.40 -31.63
C LEU A 12 -3.24 -11.90 -30.31
N SER A 13 -4.03 -11.90 -29.23
CA SER A 13 -3.55 -11.49 -27.90
C SER A 13 -2.48 -12.44 -27.37
N ILE A 14 -2.65 -13.75 -27.55
CA ILE A 14 -1.62 -14.75 -27.18
C ILE A 14 -0.36 -14.58 -28.02
N THR A 15 -0.49 -14.35 -29.33
CA THR A 15 0.66 -14.18 -30.22
C THR A 15 1.43 -12.90 -29.89
N LEU A 16 0.72 -11.80 -29.62
CA LEU A 16 1.32 -10.55 -29.15
C LEU A 16 2.03 -10.73 -27.81
N LEU A 17 1.40 -11.42 -26.87
CA LEU A 17 2.00 -11.70 -25.57
C LEU A 17 3.24 -12.58 -25.71
N ALA A 18 3.19 -13.62 -26.53
CA ALA A 18 4.33 -14.50 -26.79
C ALA A 18 5.48 -13.77 -27.48
N SER A 19 5.18 -12.89 -28.45
CA SER A 19 6.19 -12.06 -29.14
C SER A 19 6.82 -11.04 -28.20
N LEU A 20 6.03 -10.44 -27.28
CA LEU A 20 6.52 -9.54 -26.26
C LEU A 20 7.44 -10.26 -25.26
N ILE A 21 7.02 -11.44 -24.78
CA ILE A 21 7.85 -12.28 -23.90
C ILE A 21 9.17 -12.66 -24.59
N TYR A 22 9.12 -13.07 -25.85
CA TYR A 22 10.31 -13.41 -26.62
C TYR A 22 11.25 -12.21 -26.81
N SER A 23 10.71 -11.04 -27.15
CA SER A 23 11.47 -9.80 -27.30
C SER A 23 12.14 -9.37 -25.99
N ILE A 24 11.43 -9.48 -24.86
CA ILE A 24 11.97 -9.16 -23.53
C ILE A 24 13.04 -10.18 -23.11
N ALA A 25 12.82 -11.46 -23.38
CA ALA A 25 13.77 -12.53 -23.04
C ALA A 25 15.06 -12.48 -23.86
N SER A 26 14.99 -12.02 -25.12
CA SER A 26 16.12 -11.89 -26.04
C SER A 26 16.82 -10.52 -26.00
N ALA A 27 16.26 -9.55 -25.25
CA ALA A 27 16.85 -8.22 -25.14
C ALA A 27 18.25 -8.28 -24.51
N PRO A 28 19.25 -7.58 -25.04
CA PRO A 28 20.54 -7.45 -24.38
C PRO A 28 20.37 -6.84 -22.99
N ARG A 29 21.28 -7.16 -22.08
CA ARG A 29 21.22 -6.70 -20.68
C ARG A 29 21.11 -5.18 -20.66
N ALA A 30 19.92 -4.64 -20.44
CA ALA A 30 19.73 -3.22 -20.23
C ALA A 30 20.36 -2.87 -18.88
N ASN A 31 21.27 -1.90 -18.86
CA ASN A 31 21.90 -1.39 -17.65
C ASN A 31 20.97 -0.41 -16.86
N ALA A 32 19.67 -0.46 -17.12
CA ALA A 32 18.67 0.28 -16.37
C ALA A 32 18.37 -0.44 -15.06
N ILE A 33 19.09 -0.12 -14.00
CA ILE A 33 19.00 -0.76 -12.70
C ILE A 33 18.53 0.29 -11.68
N PRO A 34 17.53 -0.03 -10.82
CA PRO A 34 17.07 0.87 -9.77
C PRO A 34 18.19 1.41 -8.89
N ALA A 35 17.99 2.57 -8.28
CA ALA A 35 19.00 3.31 -7.55
C ALA A 35 19.83 2.47 -6.57
N PHE A 36 19.18 1.61 -5.78
CA PHE A 36 19.87 0.75 -4.81
C PHE A 36 20.64 -0.39 -5.47
N SER A 37 20.12 -0.96 -6.56
CA SER A 37 20.85 -1.97 -7.31
C SER A 37 22.12 -1.40 -7.95
N ARG A 38 22.09 -0.12 -8.36
CA ARG A 38 23.31 0.59 -8.81
C ARG A 38 24.29 0.82 -7.66
N LYS A 39 23.79 1.40 -6.55
CA LYS A 39 24.62 1.71 -5.36
C LYS A 39 25.42 0.50 -4.88
N TYR A 40 24.81 -0.68 -4.85
CA TYR A 40 25.39 -1.90 -4.30
C TYR A 40 25.77 -2.93 -5.36
N GLN A 41 25.48 -2.68 -6.64
CA GLN A 41 25.65 -3.62 -7.76
C GLN A 41 25.02 -4.99 -7.47
N THR A 42 23.79 -4.98 -6.99
CA THR A 42 23.06 -6.17 -6.58
C THR A 42 21.74 -6.32 -7.31
N SER A 43 21.18 -7.54 -7.31
CA SER A 43 19.89 -7.85 -7.93
C SER A 43 18.70 -7.32 -7.10
N CYS A 44 17.56 -7.07 -7.75
CA CYS A 44 16.30 -6.75 -7.07
C CYS A 44 15.89 -7.87 -6.09
N THR A 45 16.22 -9.13 -6.37
CA THR A 45 15.92 -10.27 -5.51
C THR A 45 16.70 -10.30 -4.20
N THR A 46 17.72 -9.45 -4.04
CA THR A 46 18.38 -9.24 -2.74
C THR A 46 17.43 -8.64 -1.71
N CYS A 47 16.55 -7.71 -2.14
CA CYS A 47 15.62 -7.00 -1.26
C CYS A 47 14.15 -7.41 -1.45
N HIS A 48 13.83 -8.09 -2.55
CA HIS A 48 12.46 -8.44 -2.91
C HIS A 48 12.29 -9.95 -3.08
N ASN A 49 11.18 -10.48 -2.61
CA ASN A 49 10.72 -11.82 -2.96
C ASN A 49 10.37 -11.86 -4.44
N ASN A 50 9.48 -10.99 -4.79
CA ASN A 50 9.04 -10.61 -6.11
C ASN A 50 8.65 -9.13 -6.03
N PHE A 51 9.35 -8.27 -6.79
CA PHE A 51 9.04 -6.83 -6.78
C PHE A 51 7.53 -6.58 -6.97
N PRO A 52 6.89 -5.70 -6.19
CA PRO A 52 7.46 -4.80 -5.16
C PRO A 52 7.53 -5.37 -3.74
N GLU A 53 7.11 -6.61 -3.49
CA GLU A 53 7.10 -7.19 -2.15
C GLU A 53 8.53 -7.33 -1.60
N LEU A 54 8.74 -6.79 -0.38
CA LEU A 54 10.03 -6.87 0.30
C LEU A 54 10.18 -8.20 1.03
N ASN A 55 11.34 -8.84 0.85
CA ASN A 55 11.79 -9.92 1.74
C ASN A 55 12.30 -9.36 3.07
N ASP A 56 12.72 -10.22 4.00
CA ASP A 56 13.15 -9.78 5.33
C ASP A 56 14.39 -8.87 5.28
N PHE A 57 15.31 -9.13 4.34
CA PHE A 57 16.45 -8.24 4.11
C PHE A 57 16.00 -6.87 3.59
N GLY A 58 15.09 -6.83 2.63
CA GLY A 58 14.52 -5.57 2.11
C GLY A 58 13.78 -4.76 3.17
N VAL A 59 13.05 -5.44 4.05
CA VAL A 59 12.41 -4.79 5.21
C VAL A 59 13.46 -4.21 6.16
N ALA A 60 14.50 -4.97 6.49
CA ALA A 60 15.60 -4.50 7.35
C ALA A 60 16.36 -3.33 6.69
N PHE A 61 16.64 -3.42 5.39
CA PHE A 61 17.27 -2.36 4.60
C PHE A 61 16.46 -1.05 4.63
N LYS A 62 15.15 -1.11 4.37
CA LYS A 62 14.26 0.05 4.44
C LYS A 62 14.22 0.65 5.85
N LYS A 63 14.12 -0.20 6.87
CA LYS A 63 14.10 0.23 8.27
C LYS A 63 15.43 0.88 8.67
N ASN A 64 16.58 0.35 8.20
CA ASN A 64 17.90 0.89 8.45
C ASN A 64 18.25 2.15 7.61
N GLY A 65 17.24 2.85 7.09
CA GLY A 65 17.46 4.09 6.33
C GLY A 65 18.13 3.88 4.98
N PHE A 66 17.77 2.81 4.28
CA PHE A 66 18.28 2.42 2.95
C PHE A 66 19.78 2.14 2.93
N LYS A 67 20.22 1.45 3.98
CA LYS A 67 21.58 0.93 4.13
C LYS A 67 21.54 -0.54 4.48
N PHE A 68 22.58 -1.26 4.11
CA PHE A 68 22.73 -2.64 4.56
C PHE A 68 22.80 -2.69 6.09
N PRO A 69 22.12 -3.65 6.73
CA PRO A 69 22.07 -3.72 8.20
C PRO A 69 23.42 -3.87 8.89
N LYS A 70 24.38 -4.48 8.16
CA LYS A 70 25.77 -4.67 8.63
C LYS A 70 26.73 -4.29 7.52
N ASP A 71 27.85 -3.67 7.88
CA ASP A 71 28.99 -3.35 7.02
C ASP A 71 28.63 -2.62 5.71
N ASP A 72 27.66 -1.70 5.76
CA ASP A 72 27.13 -0.99 4.59
C ASP A 72 28.25 -0.43 3.71
N GLU A 73 29.25 0.20 4.32
CA GLU A 73 30.36 0.84 3.62
C GLU A 73 31.17 -0.12 2.74
N SER A 74 31.33 -1.38 3.17
CA SER A 74 32.06 -2.40 2.40
C SER A 74 31.31 -2.84 1.12
N PHE A 75 29.98 -2.69 1.11
CA PHE A 75 29.13 -3.08 -0.01
C PHE A 75 28.83 -1.94 -0.98
N VAL A 76 29.05 -0.68 -0.58
CA VAL A 76 28.82 0.48 -1.44
C VAL A 76 29.82 0.50 -2.59
N LYS A 77 29.31 0.49 -3.83
CA LYS A 77 30.12 0.56 -5.06
C LYS A 77 30.15 1.96 -5.67
N GLU A 78 29.18 2.78 -5.35
CA GLU A 78 29.10 4.18 -5.75
C GLU A 78 29.10 5.04 -4.49
N PRO A 79 30.28 5.52 -4.05
CA PRO A 79 30.41 6.30 -2.82
C PRO A 79 29.71 7.65 -2.94
N PRO A 80 29.33 8.26 -1.82
CA PRO A 80 28.72 9.59 -1.82
C PRO A 80 29.70 10.65 -2.33
N VAL A 81 29.15 11.70 -2.92
CA VAL A 81 29.90 12.88 -3.35
C VAL A 81 29.91 13.89 -2.21
N LEU A 82 31.11 14.26 -1.78
CA LEU A 82 31.31 15.36 -0.83
C LEU A 82 31.06 16.68 -1.54
N LEU A 83 30.15 17.50 -0.99
CA LEU A 83 29.80 18.81 -1.56
C LEU A 83 30.85 19.88 -1.26
N GLY A 84 31.78 19.62 -0.35
CA GLY A 84 32.87 20.51 -0.01
C GLY A 84 34.22 19.83 -0.14
N ALA A 85 35.16 20.51 -0.78
CA ALA A 85 36.54 20.06 -0.83
C ALA A 85 37.23 20.19 0.57
N LYS A 86 38.23 19.34 0.85
CA LYS A 86 39.02 19.45 2.07
C LYS A 86 39.61 20.86 2.24
N ALA A 87 40.04 21.47 1.14
CA ALA A 87 40.57 22.85 1.11
C ALA A 87 39.54 23.88 1.62
N GLN A 88 38.26 23.69 1.45
CA GLN A 88 37.24 24.58 2.00
C GLN A 88 37.21 24.50 3.54
N LYS A 89 37.32 23.29 4.08
CA LYS A 89 37.37 23.11 5.53
C LYS A 89 38.65 23.69 6.16
N GLU A 90 39.74 23.61 5.43
CA GLU A 90 41.03 24.24 5.84
C GLU A 90 40.96 25.76 5.77
N ALA A 91 40.37 26.30 4.67
CA ALA A 91 40.25 27.77 4.49
C ALA A 91 39.20 28.39 5.43
N PHE A 92 38.14 27.64 5.76
CA PHE A 92 37.01 28.10 6.57
C PHE A 92 36.71 27.11 7.71
N PRO A 93 37.59 26.92 8.68
CA PRO A 93 37.48 25.89 9.70
C PRO A 93 36.21 26.00 10.58
N ASN A 94 35.68 27.22 10.72
CA ASN A 94 34.45 27.51 11.50
C ASN A 94 33.19 27.55 10.66
N ALA A 95 33.28 27.38 9.34
CA ALA A 95 32.10 27.32 8.49
C ALA A 95 31.42 25.95 8.61
N LEU A 96 30.07 25.95 8.44
CA LEU A 96 29.32 24.71 8.36
C LEU A 96 29.80 23.90 7.14
N TYR A 97 30.22 22.66 7.39
CA TYR A 97 30.66 21.77 6.31
C TYR A 97 29.46 21.44 5.40
N PRO A 98 29.59 21.52 4.07
CA PRO A 98 28.45 21.42 3.15
C PRO A 98 27.78 20.05 3.09
N GLY A 99 28.37 18.98 3.67
CA GLY A 99 27.79 17.66 3.71
C GLY A 99 28.06 16.81 2.47
N GLU A 100 27.28 15.78 2.28
CA GLU A 100 27.42 14.82 1.19
C GLU A 100 26.06 14.51 0.55
N ILE A 101 26.08 14.13 -0.72
CA ILE A 101 24.91 13.64 -1.46
C ILE A 101 25.21 12.25 -2.01
N PRO A 102 24.15 11.46 -2.35
CA PRO A 102 24.35 10.17 -3.01
C PRO A 102 25.21 10.31 -4.28
N GLY A 103 26.21 9.45 -4.44
CA GLY A 103 27.10 9.45 -5.60
C GLY A 103 26.44 8.98 -6.88
N ASN A 104 25.38 8.18 -6.77
CA ASN A 104 24.53 7.77 -7.87
C ASN A 104 23.22 8.57 -7.87
N LEU A 105 22.60 8.69 -9.04
CA LEU A 105 21.26 9.28 -9.15
C LEU A 105 20.27 8.41 -8.36
N PRO A 106 19.70 8.88 -7.26
CA PRO A 106 18.85 8.09 -6.37
C PRO A 106 17.41 7.97 -6.89
N ILE A 107 17.24 7.78 -8.20
CA ILE A 107 15.94 7.74 -8.90
C ILE A 107 15.75 6.39 -9.59
N ALA A 108 14.54 5.89 -9.54
CA ALA A 108 14.05 4.75 -10.28
C ALA A 108 12.67 5.08 -10.89
N PHE A 109 12.30 4.36 -11.93
CA PHE A 109 10.98 4.46 -12.56
C PHE A 109 10.27 3.11 -12.43
N ARG A 110 9.00 3.15 -12.10
CA ARG A 110 8.13 1.99 -12.11
C ARG A 110 7.01 2.20 -13.11
N TYR A 111 6.77 1.20 -13.92
CA TYR A 111 5.59 1.11 -14.77
C TYR A 111 4.75 -0.09 -14.33
N SER A 112 3.47 0.10 -14.13
CA SER A 112 2.51 -0.98 -14.03
C SER A 112 1.38 -0.78 -15.04
N GLY A 113 0.92 -1.89 -15.61
CA GLY A 113 -0.20 -1.86 -16.53
C GLY A 113 -0.91 -3.21 -16.55
N PHE A 114 -2.21 -3.22 -16.79
CA PHE A 114 -2.97 -4.45 -16.88
C PHE A 114 -4.15 -4.35 -17.86
N ALA A 115 -4.58 -5.51 -18.33
CA ALA A 115 -5.83 -5.72 -19.01
C ALA A 115 -6.80 -6.43 -18.08
N GLN A 116 -8.03 -5.97 -18.01
CA GLN A 116 -9.07 -6.53 -17.16
C GLN A 116 -10.27 -6.99 -17.98
N TYR A 117 -10.83 -8.13 -17.61
CA TYR A 117 -12.11 -8.60 -18.09
C TYR A 117 -13.04 -8.86 -16.91
N ASN A 118 -14.24 -8.27 -16.93
CA ASN A 118 -15.28 -8.46 -15.92
C ASN A 118 -16.48 -9.19 -16.53
N SER A 119 -16.87 -10.30 -15.92
CA SER A 119 -18.08 -11.03 -16.31
C SER A 119 -19.32 -10.37 -15.70
N LYS A 120 -20.41 -10.32 -16.46
CA LYS A 120 -21.73 -9.93 -15.95
C LYS A 120 -21.76 -8.60 -15.21
N ILE A 121 -21.37 -7.52 -15.87
CA ILE A 121 -21.75 -6.20 -15.43
C ILE A 121 -23.18 -5.97 -15.95
N PRO A 122 -24.22 -5.89 -15.10
CA PRO A 122 -25.55 -5.50 -15.55
C PRO A 122 -25.45 -4.09 -16.13
N LEU A 123 -26.14 -3.85 -17.20
CA LEU A 123 -26.31 -2.55 -17.80
C LEU A 123 -27.20 -1.69 -16.88
N ALA A 124 -26.65 -1.14 -15.83
CA ALA A 124 -27.25 0.00 -15.17
C ALA A 124 -26.99 1.24 -16.04
N VAL A 125 -27.81 2.25 -15.90
CA VAL A 125 -27.83 3.48 -16.70
C VAL A 125 -26.42 3.97 -17.08
N GLY A 126 -25.93 3.52 -18.24
CA GLY A 126 -24.59 3.78 -18.75
C GLY A 126 -23.89 2.50 -19.24
N PHE A 127 -23.14 2.63 -20.31
CA PHE A 127 -22.34 1.54 -20.87
C PHE A 127 -21.07 1.36 -20.05
N THR A 128 -20.93 0.24 -19.35
CA THR A 128 -19.66 -0.15 -18.70
C THR A 128 -19.04 -1.26 -19.54
N PRO A 129 -17.85 -1.05 -20.13
CA PRO A 129 -17.19 -2.08 -20.92
C PRO A 129 -16.81 -3.27 -20.04
N ARG A 130 -16.92 -4.48 -20.59
CA ARG A 130 -16.46 -5.70 -19.90
C ARG A 130 -14.96 -5.85 -19.93
N THR A 131 -14.32 -5.26 -20.89
CA THR A 131 -12.87 -5.27 -21.08
C THR A 131 -12.32 -3.87 -20.97
N ASP A 132 -11.23 -3.71 -20.25
CA ASP A 132 -10.55 -2.44 -20.13
C ASP A 132 -9.02 -2.65 -20.14
N LEU A 133 -8.28 -1.65 -20.62
CA LEU A 133 -6.84 -1.63 -20.71
C LEU A 133 -6.30 -0.45 -19.89
N PHE A 134 -5.68 -0.76 -18.77
CA PHE A 134 -4.99 0.20 -17.92
C PHE A 134 -3.49 0.16 -18.23
N ALA A 135 -3.06 0.85 -19.26
CA ALA A 135 -1.68 0.81 -19.73
C ALA A 135 -1.19 2.21 -20.13
N PRO A 136 -0.55 2.97 -19.25
CA PRO A 136 -0.18 2.60 -17.87
C PRO A 136 -1.37 2.61 -16.90
N ASN A 137 -1.34 1.72 -15.91
CA ASN A 137 -2.14 1.88 -14.69
C ASN A 137 -1.45 2.90 -13.79
N THR A 138 -0.16 2.71 -13.50
CA THR A 138 0.68 3.71 -12.85
C THR A 138 2.01 3.85 -13.57
N PHE A 139 2.50 5.08 -13.60
CA PHE A 139 3.89 5.38 -13.93
C PHE A 139 4.45 6.24 -12.81
N THR A 140 5.35 5.65 -12.02
CA THR A 140 5.86 6.24 -10.78
C THR A 140 7.33 6.62 -10.91
N ILE A 141 7.69 7.81 -10.46
CA ILE A 141 9.08 8.18 -10.17
C ILE A 141 9.33 7.93 -8.69
N ILE A 142 10.39 7.20 -8.38
CA ILE A 142 10.78 6.86 -7.02
C ILE A 142 12.16 7.42 -6.76
N GLY A 143 12.30 8.22 -5.70
CA GLY A 143 13.57 8.71 -5.19
C GLY A 143 13.79 8.25 -3.76
N ALA A 144 14.96 7.68 -3.44
CA ALA A 144 15.26 7.25 -2.09
C ALA A 144 16.76 7.17 -1.82
N GLY A 145 17.16 7.46 -0.58
CA GLY A 145 18.55 7.42 -0.22
C GLY A 145 18.82 7.84 1.22
N SER A 146 20.09 8.00 1.52
CA SER A 146 20.57 8.48 2.81
C SER A 146 21.49 9.69 2.66
N PHE A 147 21.38 10.64 3.60
CA PHE A 147 22.29 11.74 3.78
C PHE A 147 23.12 11.43 5.04
N GLY A 148 24.31 10.90 4.85
CA GLY A 148 25.16 10.46 5.95
C GLY A 148 24.55 9.29 6.76
N PRO A 149 25.02 9.06 7.98
CA PRO A 149 24.65 7.89 8.77
C PRO A 149 23.24 7.95 9.36
N SER A 150 22.75 9.13 9.69
CA SER A 150 21.57 9.28 10.56
C SER A 150 20.31 9.81 9.86
N LEU A 151 20.40 10.21 8.59
CA LEU A 151 19.28 10.80 7.87
C LEU A 151 19.01 10.05 6.58
N SER A 152 17.76 9.74 6.29
CA SER A 152 17.31 9.14 5.04
C SER A 152 16.05 9.82 4.52
N PHE A 153 15.76 9.61 3.24
CA PHE A 153 14.58 10.16 2.60
C PHE A 153 13.96 9.14 1.64
N TRP A 154 12.69 9.32 1.40
CA TRP A 154 11.93 8.64 0.37
C TRP A 154 10.95 9.63 -0.26
N ILE A 155 10.81 9.56 -1.56
CA ILE A 155 9.79 10.26 -2.32
C ILE A 155 9.33 9.35 -3.44
N ASP A 156 8.03 9.24 -3.65
CA ASP A 156 7.46 8.67 -4.85
C ASP A 156 6.33 9.56 -5.37
N ASN A 157 6.20 9.61 -6.69
CA ASN A 157 5.17 10.39 -7.35
C ASN A 157 4.64 9.60 -8.54
N ASP A 158 3.35 9.35 -8.53
CA ASP A 158 2.66 8.77 -9.67
C ASP A 158 2.38 9.88 -10.70
N ILE A 159 3.06 9.81 -11.85
CA ILE A 159 2.85 10.75 -12.97
C ILE A 159 1.51 10.47 -13.65
N SER A 160 1.10 9.20 -13.69
CA SER A 160 -0.15 8.77 -14.28
C SER A 160 -0.80 7.73 -13.38
N THR A 161 -2.07 7.93 -13.07
CA THR A 161 -2.94 6.92 -12.47
C THR A 161 -3.99 6.53 -13.49
N GLY A 162 -4.00 5.27 -13.87
CA GLY A 162 -4.82 4.76 -14.95
C GLY A 162 -6.31 4.95 -14.75
N GLY A 163 -6.98 5.23 -15.82
CA GLY A 163 -8.44 5.10 -15.94
C GLY A 163 -9.27 6.35 -15.67
N SER A 164 -8.81 7.34 -14.93
CA SER A 164 -9.62 8.53 -14.63
C SER A 164 -9.17 9.80 -15.35
N GLY A 165 -8.05 9.76 -16.08
CA GLY A 165 -7.42 10.98 -16.63
C GLY A 165 -6.94 11.94 -15.53
N ALA A 166 -7.00 11.53 -14.28
CA ALA A 166 -6.50 12.31 -13.18
C ALA A 166 -4.97 12.39 -13.24
N ALA A 167 -4.43 13.57 -13.02
CA ALA A 167 -3.00 13.71 -12.75
C ALA A 167 -2.66 12.84 -11.53
N GLY A 168 -1.52 12.16 -11.59
CA GLY A 168 -0.98 11.46 -10.45
C GLY A 168 -0.65 12.42 -9.31
N GLY A 169 -0.27 11.89 -8.19
CA GLY A 169 0.02 12.66 -6.99
C GLY A 169 1.23 12.13 -6.23
N LEU A 170 1.66 12.91 -5.26
CA LEU A 170 2.67 12.49 -4.32
C LEU A 170 2.14 11.33 -3.49
N GLY A 171 2.75 10.16 -3.62
CA GLY A 171 2.53 9.02 -2.75
C GLY A 171 3.19 9.26 -1.40
N ASP A 172 4.36 8.67 -1.17
CA ASP A 172 5.18 8.97 0.01
C ASP A 172 6.15 10.13 -0.28
N GLY A 173 6.36 10.99 0.71
CA GLY A 173 7.36 12.07 0.66
C GLY A 173 7.79 12.42 2.06
N TYR A 174 8.89 11.81 2.56
CA TYR A 174 9.32 11.99 3.92
C TYR A 174 10.85 12.01 4.12
N ILE A 175 11.23 12.62 5.21
CA ILE A 175 12.58 12.53 5.78
C ILE A 175 12.50 11.70 7.05
N LYS A 176 13.49 10.85 7.29
CA LYS A 176 13.59 10.00 8.46
C LYS A 176 14.95 10.18 9.15
N ALA A 177 14.90 10.53 10.43
CA ALA A 177 16.04 10.48 11.31
C ALA A 177 16.14 9.06 11.89
N ASN A 178 17.28 8.40 11.61
CA ASN A 178 17.51 7.01 11.97
C ASN A 178 18.31 6.95 13.27
N ASP A 179 17.95 5.99 14.14
CA ASP A 179 18.64 5.65 15.38
C ASP A 179 18.94 6.85 16.30
N ILE A 180 17.97 7.75 16.45
CA ILE A 180 18.09 8.89 17.36
C ILE A 180 18.08 8.47 18.83
N GLY A 181 17.65 7.23 19.11
CA GLY A 181 17.61 6.68 20.46
C GLY A 181 18.98 6.56 21.13
N HIS A 182 20.08 6.55 20.36
CA HIS A 182 21.40 6.49 20.92
C HIS A 182 21.73 7.72 21.80
N TRP A 183 21.14 8.88 21.52
CA TRP A 183 21.28 10.07 22.37
C TRP A 183 20.62 9.90 23.74
N LEU A 184 19.62 8.99 23.81
CA LEU A 184 18.89 8.63 25.03
C LEU A 184 19.41 7.33 25.65
N HIS A 185 20.55 6.82 25.20
CA HIS A 185 21.16 5.54 25.61
C HIS A 185 20.23 4.33 25.39
N LEU A 186 19.32 4.42 24.43
CA LEU A 186 18.46 3.31 24.03
C LEU A 186 19.24 2.31 23.16
N PRO A 187 18.79 1.05 23.10
CA PRO A 187 19.35 0.08 22.16
C PRO A 187 19.36 0.60 20.72
N LYS A 188 20.30 0.12 19.92
CA LYS A 188 20.38 0.45 18.50
C LYS A 188 19.02 0.26 17.81
N ASP A 189 18.65 1.20 16.94
CA ASP A 189 17.40 1.18 16.17
C ASP A 189 16.12 1.18 17.02
N ALA A 190 16.19 1.44 18.32
CA ALA A 190 15.02 1.46 19.20
C ALA A 190 14.11 2.67 18.97
N LEU A 191 14.65 3.78 18.45
CA LEU A 191 13.88 5.00 18.17
C LEU A 191 14.34 5.67 16.87
N ASN A 192 13.40 5.83 15.96
CA ASN A 192 13.55 6.59 14.73
C ASN A 192 12.39 7.58 14.63
N VAL A 193 12.56 8.67 13.90
CA VAL A 193 11.50 9.64 13.62
C VAL A 193 11.37 9.87 12.13
N ARG A 194 10.15 9.75 11.61
CA ARG A 194 9.80 10.02 10.22
C ARG A 194 8.84 11.20 10.18
N PHE A 195 9.09 12.16 9.30
CA PHE A 195 8.27 13.36 9.13
C PHE A 195 7.97 13.60 7.66
N GLY A 196 6.72 13.85 7.33
CA GLY A 196 6.28 14.10 5.96
C GLY A 196 4.94 13.45 5.64
N GLN A 197 4.77 13.08 4.37
CA GLN A 197 3.67 12.27 3.88
C GLN A 197 4.15 10.82 3.73
N PHE A 198 3.43 9.87 4.31
CA PHE A 198 3.85 8.47 4.34
C PHE A 198 2.69 7.52 4.54
N GLU A 199 2.80 6.33 3.94
CA GLU A 199 1.96 5.20 4.34
C GLU A 199 2.16 4.89 5.83
N LEU A 200 1.06 4.63 6.55
CA LEU A 200 1.12 4.10 7.91
C LEU A 200 1.91 2.78 7.92
N ASP A 201 2.47 2.40 9.06
CA ASP A 201 3.21 1.13 9.20
C ASP A 201 2.24 -0.06 9.16
N LEU A 202 1.63 -0.29 8.01
CA LEU A 202 0.76 -1.44 7.77
C LEU A 202 1.59 -2.68 7.47
N PRO A 203 1.13 -3.87 7.91
CA PRO A 203 1.85 -5.12 7.67
C PRO A 203 1.92 -5.47 6.19
N PHE A 204 0.88 -5.13 5.44
CA PHE A 204 0.71 -5.36 4.01
C PHE A 204 0.10 -4.11 3.40
N THR A 205 0.73 -3.54 2.40
CA THR A 205 0.25 -2.34 1.73
C THR A 205 -0.01 -2.64 0.26
N GLN A 206 -0.95 -1.92 -0.32
CA GLN A 206 -1.32 -2.08 -1.72
C GLN A 206 -0.11 -1.83 -2.65
N ALA A 207 0.68 -0.82 -2.35
CA ALA A 207 1.87 -0.49 -3.14
C ALA A 207 2.97 -1.56 -3.09
N ARG A 208 2.93 -2.49 -2.11
CA ARG A 208 3.95 -3.51 -1.88
C ARG A 208 3.44 -4.94 -1.99
N THR A 209 2.22 -5.12 -2.46
CA THR A 209 1.69 -6.45 -2.76
C THR A 209 2.15 -6.93 -4.12
N ILE A 210 2.19 -8.24 -4.30
CA ILE A 210 2.44 -8.85 -5.60
C ILE A 210 1.17 -9.03 -6.43
N ASN A 211 0.01 -8.86 -5.83
CA ASN A 211 -1.29 -8.97 -6.49
C ASN A 211 -1.57 -7.79 -7.43
N LEU A 212 -2.41 -8.03 -8.41
CA LEU A 212 -2.93 -6.99 -9.30
C LEU A 212 -4.18 -6.31 -8.72
N SER A 213 -4.96 -7.06 -7.95
CA SER A 213 -6.17 -6.53 -7.30
C SER A 213 -5.88 -6.06 -5.87
N ASP A 214 -6.56 -4.98 -5.50
CA ASP A 214 -6.46 -4.36 -4.19
C ASP A 214 -7.00 -5.26 -3.07
N TYR A 215 -6.55 -5.05 -1.84
CA TYR A 215 -7.12 -5.69 -0.66
C TYR A 215 -8.46 -5.04 -0.34
N ASP A 216 -9.56 -5.79 -0.46
CA ASP A 216 -10.91 -5.27 -0.28
C ASP A 216 -11.11 -4.56 1.07
N ILE A 217 -10.42 -5.01 2.12
CA ILE A 217 -10.55 -4.42 3.46
C ILE A 217 -9.97 -3.00 3.56
N TYR A 218 -8.94 -2.66 2.79
CA TYR A 218 -8.35 -1.33 2.85
C TYR A 218 -9.15 -0.32 2.04
N ASP A 219 -9.54 -0.66 0.81
CA ASP A 219 -10.08 0.31 -0.13
C ASP A 219 -11.60 0.34 -0.13
N GLN A 220 -12.24 -0.78 0.22
CA GLN A 220 -13.68 -0.96 0.08
C GLN A 220 -14.42 -1.06 1.41
N ALA A 221 -13.70 -1.05 2.51
CA ALA A 221 -14.28 -0.95 3.85
C ALA A 221 -14.41 0.50 4.33
N SER A 222 -14.18 1.50 3.47
CA SER A 222 -14.56 2.86 3.81
C SER A 222 -16.06 2.88 4.06
N VAL A 223 -16.43 3.12 5.29
CA VAL A 223 -17.82 3.16 5.69
C VAL A 223 -18.39 4.48 5.21
N ALA A 224 -18.83 4.46 3.99
CA ALA A 224 -19.62 5.51 3.42
C ALA A 224 -21.05 5.35 3.89
N LEU A 225 -21.46 6.09 4.89
CA LEU A 225 -22.86 6.41 5.03
C LEU A 225 -23.12 7.71 4.29
N ALA A 226 -23.54 7.59 3.03
CA ALA A 226 -24.50 8.58 2.57
C ALA A 226 -25.70 8.49 3.53
N ASN A 227 -25.97 9.53 4.29
CA ASN A 227 -27.27 9.63 4.89
C ASN A 227 -28.25 10.05 3.75
N PRO A 228 -29.06 9.13 3.20
CA PRO A 228 -29.96 9.47 2.10
C PRO A 228 -30.89 10.62 2.48
N ALA A 229 -31.26 10.71 3.76
CA ALA A 229 -32.12 11.78 4.26
C ALA A 229 -31.50 13.18 4.13
N LEU A 230 -30.18 13.32 4.14
CA LEU A 230 -29.51 14.61 3.90
C LEU A 230 -29.49 14.98 2.41
N CYS A 231 -29.62 13.98 1.52
CA CYS A 231 -29.56 14.17 0.08
C CYS A 231 -30.92 14.17 -0.59
N GLU A 232 -31.97 13.65 0.05
CA GLU A 232 -33.32 13.59 -0.51
C GLU A 232 -34.01 14.95 -0.68
N PHE A 233 -33.58 15.97 0.06
CA PHE A 233 -34.20 17.31 0.00
C PHE A 233 -33.63 18.23 -1.06
N ALA A 234 -32.60 17.82 -1.75
CA ALA A 234 -32.04 18.57 -2.85
C ALA A 234 -32.45 17.96 -4.19
N VAL A 235 -33.17 18.70 -5.02
CA VAL A 235 -33.53 18.31 -6.38
C VAL A 235 -32.85 19.26 -7.36
N PRO A 236 -31.84 18.80 -8.08
CA PRO A 236 -31.13 17.52 -8.00
C PRO A 236 -30.25 17.42 -6.73
N PRO A 237 -30.00 16.21 -6.20
CA PRO A 237 -29.13 16.07 -5.06
C PRO A 237 -27.74 16.59 -5.40
N PRO A 238 -27.17 17.50 -4.57
CA PRO A 238 -25.82 18.01 -4.85
C PRO A 238 -24.81 16.89 -4.67
N PRO A 239 -23.76 16.86 -5.50
CA PRO A 239 -22.73 15.84 -5.42
C PRO A 239 -21.95 15.82 -4.08
N SER A 240 -22.18 16.82 -3.23
CA SER A 240 -21.50 16.99 -1.93
C SER A 240 -22.32 16.54 -0.71
N CYS A 241 -23.46 15.91 -0.88
CA CYS A 241 -24.28 15.36 0.23
C CYS A 241 -23.73 14.07 0.84
N THR A 242 -22.46 13.79 0.69
CA THR A 242 -21.86 12.60 1.25
C THR A 242 -21.42 12.84 2.68
N THR A 243 -22.03 12.13 3.63
CA THR A 243 -21.57 12.03 5.02
C THR A 243 -20.51 10.95 5.20
N ASN A 244 -19.79 10.64 4.15
CA ASN A 244 -18.80 9.58 4.13
C ASN A 244 -17.60 9.96 4.97
N ASN A 245 -17.08 9.00 5.74
CA ASN A 245 -15.74 9.11 6.24
C ASN A 245 -14.77 8.87 5.07
N PRO A 246 -14.05 9.88 4.57
CA PRO A 246 -13.13 9.72 3.45
C PRO A 246 -11.84 9.00 3.83
N PHE A 247 -11.67 8.66 5.10
CA PHE A 247 -10.48 7.99 5.58
C PHE A 247 -10.33 6.60 4.97
N VAL A 248 -9.18 6.37 4.36
CA VAL A 248 -8.74 5.07 3.83
C VAL A 248 -7.41 4.71 4.48
N LEU A 249 -7.37 3.55 5.15
CA LEU A 249 -6.20 3.12 5.92
C LEU A 249 -4.97 2.90 5.02
N GLY A 250 -5.16 2.50 3.77
CA GLY A 250 -4.10 2.26 2.78
C GLY A 250 -3.53 3.52 2.12
N VAL A 251 -4.14 4.68 2.31
CA VAL A 251 -3.69 5.94 1.71
C VAL A 251 -2.63 6.63 2.60
N PRO A 252 -1.57 7.22 2.03
CA PRO A 252 -0.57 7.97 2.77
C PRO A 252 -1.18 9.07 3.63
N GLN A 253 -0.61 9.31 4.79
CA GLN A 253 -1.01 10.33 5.74
C GLN A 253 0.10 11.36 5.93
N ARG A 254 -0.25 12.62 6.19
CA ARG A 254 0.72 13.67 6.54
C ARG A 254 0.87 13.76 8.05
N GLY A 255 2.11 13.64 8.54
CA GLY A 255 2.34 13.69 9.97
C GLY A 255 3.77 13.41 10.40
N ILE A 256 3.87 12.95 11.64
CA ILE A 256 5.11 12.50 12.26
C ILE A 256 4.90 11.09 12.81
N GLU A 257 5.89 10.22 12.61
CA GLU A 257 5.89 8.87 13.14
C GLU A 257 7.15 8.64 13.97
N PHE A 258 6.95 8.10 15.14
CA PHE A 258 7.97 7.53 16.01
C PHE A 258 7.92 6.02 15.87
N GLY A 259 9.06 5.36 15.73
CA GLY A 259 9.06 3.92 15.59
C GLY A 259 10.44 3.32 15.83
N GLY A 260 10.47 2.03 16.11
CA GLY A 260 11.70 1.31 16.36
C GLY A 260 11.62 -0.16 15.97
N TYR A 261 12.80 -0.75 15.82
CA TYR A 261 12.96 -2.16 15.48
C TYR A 261 14.19 -2.76 16.21
N PRO A 262 14.22 -2.63 17.55
CA PRO A 262 15.28 -3.22 18.34
C PRO A 262 15.32 -4.75 18.18
N ASN A 263 16.34 -5.39 18.74
CA ASN A 263 16.50 -6.85 18.72
C ASN A 263 16.57 -7.41 17.27
N ASP A 264 17.44 -6.82 16.44
CA ASP A 264 17.64 -7.19 15.04
C ASP A 264 16.36 -7.14 14.21
N GLY A 265 15.38 -6.29 14.58
CA GLY A 265 14.11 -6.13 13.89
C GLY A 265 13.07 -7.19 14.20
N ASN A 266 13.33 -8.12 15.12
CA ASN A 266 12.33 -9.12 15.54
C ASN A 266 11.15 -8.50 16.27
N PHE A 267 11.38 -7.44 17.05
CA PHE A 267 10.33 -6.60 17.61
C PHE A 267 10.25 -5.30 16.84
N THR A 268 9.04 -4.87 16.49
CA THR A 268 8.83 -3.56 15.86
C THR A 268 7.67 -2.84 16.49
N TRP A 269 7.78 -1.53 16.59
CA TRP A 269 6.71 -0.68 17.06
C TRP A 269 6.69 0.63 16.27
N SER A 270 5.53 1.23 16.14
CA SER A 270 5.35 2.56 15.57
C SER A 270 4.17 3.28 16.21
N VAL A 271 4.27 4.60 16.34
CA VAL A 271 3.19 5.51 16.71
C VAL A 271 3.25 6.70 15.78
N ALA A 272 2.19 6.94 15.04
CA ALA A 272 2.08 8.08 14.15
C ALA A 272 1.02 9.06 14.63
N ILE A 273 1.33 10.35 14.55
CA ILE A 273 0.40 11.46 14.77
C ILE A 273 0.21 12.14 13.42
N VAL A 274 -1.01 12.08 12.88
CA VAL A 274 -1.30 12.48 11.50
C VAL A 274 -2.43 13.49 11.41
N ASN A 275 -2.53 14.17 10.28
CA ASN A 275 -3.60 15.15 10.04
C ASN A 275 -4.99 14.51 10.00
N GLY A 276 -5.12 13.24 9.61
CA GLY A 276 -6.38 12.51 9.53
C GLY A 276 -7.28 12.95 8.37
N ASN A 277 -6.67 13.40 7.28
CA ASN A 277 -7.35 13.76 6.04
C ASN A 277 -6.59 13.14 4.84
N ASN A 278 -6.16 11.90 5.00
CA ASN A 278 -5.31 11.21 4.04
C ASN A 278 -4.09 12.08 3.67
N ASP A 279 -3.77 12.19 2.39
CA ASP A 279 -2.71 13.05 1.85
C ASP A 279 -3.06 14.56 1.83
N GLY A 280 -4.27 14.92 2.28
CA GLY A 280 -4.75 16.28 2.32
C GLY A 280 -4.20 17.13 3.49
N PRO A 281 -4.40 18.44 3.45
CA PRO A 281 -4.13 19.31 4.58
C PRO A 281 -5.05 18.97 5.76
N ALA A 282 -4.70 19.42 6.96
CA ALA A 282 -5.53 19.19 8.13
C ALA A 282 -6.93 19.83 7.96
N ALA A 283 -7.97 19.01 8.05
CA ALA A 283 -9.36 19.46 8.01
C ALA A 283 -9.85 19.97 9.38
N ARG A 284 -9.06 19.76 10.44
CA ARG A 284 -9.38 20.12 11.82
C ARG A 284 -8.13 20.33 12.68
N ASN A 285 -8.29 20.93 13.86
CA ASN A 285 -7.17 21.15 14.79
C ASN A 285 -6.69 19.86 15.48
N SER A 286 -7.60 18.93 15.77
CA SER A 286 -7.23 17.62 16.35
C SER A 286 -6.48 16.77 15.34
N LYS A 287 -5.54 15.98 15.84
CA LYS A 287 -4.79 15.01 15.04
C LYS A 287 -5.29 13.60 15.31
N ASP A 288 -5.13 12.73 14.32
CA ASP A 288 -5.40 11.33 14.48
C ASP A 288 -4.16 10.59 14.92
N VAL A 289 -4.35 9.43 15.55
CA VAL A 289 -3.27 8.62 16.08
C VAL A 289 -3.37 7.21 15.54
N TYR A 290 -2.25 6.72 15.07
CA TYR A 290 -2.04 5.32 14.68
C TYR A 290 -0.97 4.70 15.56
N ALA A 291 -1.14 3.44 15.92
CA ALA A 291 -0.11 2.67 16.62
C ALA A 291 -0.07 1.23 16.10
N ARG A 292 1.11 0.65 16.05
CA ARG A 292 1.34 -0.74 15.69
C ARG A 292 2.49 -1.36 16.49
N VAL A 293 2.34 -2.64 16.79
CA VAL A 293 3.41 -3.48 17.34
C VAL A 293 3.45 -4.80 16.58
N SER A 294 4.64 -5.37 16.39
CA SER A 294 4.76 -6.74 15.90
C SER A 294 5.97 -7.45 16.45
N GLN A 295 5.86 -8.77 16.55
CA GLN A 295 6.91 -9.66 17.01
C GLN A 295 7.11 -10.80 16.01
N THR A 296 8.35 -11.04 15.63
CA THR A 296 8.76 -12.18 14.79
C THR A 296 9.40 -13.25 15.68
N PHE A 297 8.92 -14.48 15.54
CA PHE A 297 9.42 -15.68 16.21
C PHE A 297 10.14 -16.53 15.16
N ASN A 298 11.43 -16.76 15.37
CA ASN A 298 12.18 -17.72 14.56
C ASN A 298 11.89 -19.13 15.09
N LEU A 299 11.35 -19.98 14.24
CA LEU A 299 10.90 -21.33 14.57
C LEU A 299 11.90 -22.41 14.14
N GLU A 300 13.11 -22.04 13.69
CA GLU A 300 14.14 -23.01 13.34
C GLU A 300 14.51 -23.89 14.55
N ARG A 301 14.49 -25.20 14.33
CA ARG A 301 14.82 -26.18 15.36
C ARG A 301 16.33 -26.30 15.56
N ASP A 302 17.10 -26.16 14.49
CA ASP A 302 18.56 -26.27 14.55
C ASP A 302 19.18 -24.97 15.07
N ALA A 303 19.93 -25.10 16.18
CA ALA A 303 20.60 -23.99 16.83
C ALA A 303 21.75 -23.42 15.97
N SER A 304 22.38 -24.24 15.13
CA SER A 304 23.45 -23.80 14.22
C SER A 304 22.89 -22.92 13.09
N VAL A 305 21.81 -23.37 12.43
CA VAL A 305 21.08 -22.61 11.42
C VAL A 305 20.54 -21.31 12.01
N ARG A 306 20.00 -21.36 13.23
CA ARG A 306 19.50 -20.17 13.93
C ARG A 306 20.62 -19.16 14.19
N LYS A 307 21.80 -19.62 14.53
CA LYS A 307 22.98 -18.78 14.75
C LYS A 307 23.50 -18.18 13.44
N GLU A 308 23.52 -18.96 12.36
CA GLU A 308 23.91 -18.50 11.03
C GLU A 308 22.94 -17.46 10.47
N VAL A 309 21.63 -17.69 10.57
CA VAL A 309 20.59 -16.70 10.19
C VAL A 309 20.74 -15.40 10.97
N ARG A 310 21.04 -15.47 12.28
CA ARG A 310 21.34 -14.28 13.08
C ARG A 310 22.65 -13.59 12.68
N ALA A 311 23.66 -14.34 12.34
CA ALA A 311 24.98 -13.81 12.01
C ALA A 311 25.04 -13.21 10.60
N ALA A 312 24.39 -13.86 9.63
CA ALA A 312 24.37 -13.45 8.23
C ALA A 312 23.33 -12.35 7.93
N GLY A 313 22.39 -12.12 8.85
CA GLY A 313 21.17 -11.41 8.54
C GLY A 313 20.24 -12.27 7.67
N PRO A 314 19.11 -11.78 7.25
CA PRO A 314 18.19 -12.53 6.39
C PRO A 314 18.84 -12.77 5.03
N THR A 315 19.25 -14.00 4.77
CA THR A 315 19.95 -14.42 3.55
C THR A 315 19.00 -14.68 2.38
N GLY A 316 17.70 -14.73 2.64
CA GLY A 316 16.69 -14.93 1.62
C GLY A 316 15.32 -15.31 2.23
N PRO A 317 14.25 -15.21 1.46
CA PRO A 317 12.89 -15.48 1.95
C PRO A 317 12.65 -16.96 2.27
N ARG A 318 13.53 -17.86 1.88
CA ARG A 318 13.31 -19.31 1.89
C ARG A 318 14.15 -20.08 2.87
N ASP A 319 15.07 -19.41 3.55
CA ASP A 319 16.12 -20.10 4.30
C ASP A 319 15.76 -20.35 5.75
N HIS A 320 14.61 -19.82 6.23
CA HIS A 320 14.22 -20.01 7.62
C HIS A 320 12.70 -20.07 7.82
N THR A 321 12.31 -20.76 8.88
CA THR A 321 10.93 -20.85 9.32
C THR A 321 10.65 -19.78 10.36
N SER A 322 9.65 -18.95 10.14
CA SER A 322 9.29 -17.87 11.06
C SER A 322 7.79 -17.62 11.14
N LEU A 323 7.37 -17.08 12.28
CA LEU A 323 6.02 -16.56 12.49
C LEU A 323 6.11 -15.13 13.00
N ARG A 324 5.55 -14.18 12.27
CA ARG A 324 5.33 -12.82 12.74
C ARG A 324 3.87 -12.66 13.14
N LEU A 325 3.64 -12.05 14.29
CA LEU A 325 2.33 -11.62 14.76
C LEU A 325 2.37 -10.11 14.99
N GLY A 326 1.30 -9.43 14.63
CA GLY A 326 1.18 -7.99 14.81
C GLY A 326 -0.21 -7.57 15.22
N ALA A 327 -0.30 -6.36 15.79
CA ALA A 327 -1.54 -5.70 16.12
C ALA A 327 -1.40 -4.20 15.85
N PHE A 328 -2.48 -3.57 15.42
CA PHE A 328 -2.51 -2.14 15.11
C PHE A 328 -3.85 -1.52 15.52
N GLY A 329 -3.82 -0.20 15.70
CA GLY A 329 -5.00 0.60 15.94
C GLY A 329 -4.87 2.00 15.34
N TYR A 330 -5.98 2.52 14.86
CA TYR A 330 -6.13 3.89 14.41
C TYR A 330 -7.32 4.52 15.12
N TYR A 331 -7.15 5.72 15.65
CA TYR A 331 -8.21 6.54 16.22
C TYR A 331 -8.19 7.90 15.56
N GLY A 332 -9.33 8.32 15.05
CA GLY A 332 -9.48 9.60 14.37
C GLY A 332 -10.84 10.24 14.57
N ARG A 333 -11.02 11.38 13.93
CA ARG A 333 -12.30 12.07 13.88
C ARG A 333 -12.63 12.41 12.45
N ASN A 334 -13.84 12.10 12.03
CA ASN A 334 -14.37 12.47 10.72
C ASN A 334 -15.06 13.84 10.80
N ALA A 335 -14.77 14.71 9.84
CA ALA A 335 -15.46 16.00 9.70
C ALA A 335 -16.74 15.80 8.88
N LEU A 336 -17.88 15.82 9.54
CA LEU A 336 -19.18 15.73 8.90
C LEU A 336 -19.69 17.14 8.59
N ASN A 337 -19.76 17.48 7.31
CA ASN A 337 -20.39 18.71 6.87
C ASN A 337 -21.90 18.47 6.68
N ILE A 338 -22.69 18.85 7.68
CA ILE A 338 -24.13 18.59 7.74
C ILE A 338 -24.90 19.38 6.69
N GLY A 339 -24.44 20.57 6.37
CA GLY A 339 -25.17 21.49 5.49
C GLY A 339 -24.75 21.41 4.02
N GLY A 340 -23.59 20.83 3.73
CA GLY A 340 -23.02 20.88 2.39
C GLY A 340 -22.95 22.31 1.84
N SER A 341 -23.06 22.46 0.54
CA SER A 341 -23.13 23.77 -0.12
C SER A 341 -24.48 24.47 0.03
N LEU A 342 -25.53 23.73 0.41
CA LEU A 342 -26.90 24.28 0.56
C LEU A 342 -27.11 25.06 1.87
N PHE A 343 -26.41 24.63 2.91
CA PHE A 343 -26.50 25.23 4.23
C PHE A 343 -25.10 25.51 4.80
N PRO A 344 -24.34 26.44 4.20
CA PRO A 344 -22.94 26.68 4.56
C PRO A 344 -22.75 27.17 6.00
N ASN A 345 -23.83 27.63 6.64
CA ASN A 345 -23.82 28.14 8.02
C ASN A 345 -24.05 27.05 9.08
N LEU A 346 -24.32 25.81 8.67
CA LEU A 346 -24.41 24.71 9.63
C LEU A 346 -23.00 24.27 10.07
N PRO A 347 -22.83 24.01 11.37
CA PRO A 347 -21.50 23.65 11.87
C PRO A 347 -21.02 22.32 11.34
N THR A 348 -19.73 22.22 11.07
CA THR A 348 -19.07 20.95 10.83
C THR A 348 -18.95 20.20 12.16
N ILE A 349 -19.45 18.98 12.20
CA ILE A 349 -19.35 18.09 13.35
C ILE A 349 -18.15 17.15 13.18
N HIS A 350 -17.46 16.90 14.27
CA HIS A 350 -16.28 16.03 14.29
C HIS A 350 -16.58 14.74 15.06
N GLU A 351 -16.94 13.69 14.34
CA GLU A 351 -17.33 12.40 14.92
C GLU A 351 -16.15 11.44 15.03
N PRO A 352 -15.98 10.79 16.19
CA PRO A 352 -14.89 9.84 16.37
C PRO A 352 -15.10 8.56 15.54
N PHE A 353 -14.01 8.00 15.07
CA PHE A 353 -13.96 6.70 14.46
C PHE A 353 -12.69 5.95 14.86
N TYR A 354 -12.70 4.62 14.75
CA TYR A 354 -11.52 3.83 14.97
C TYR A 354 -11.44 2.60 14.07
N ARG A 355 -10.22 2.12 13.88
CA ARG A 355 -9.88 0.87 13.18
C ARG A 355 -8.91 0.10 14.06
N VAL A 356 -9.20 -1.16 14.35
CA VAL A 356 -8.32 -2.03 15.12
C VAL A 356 -8.18 -3.36 14.41
N GLY A 357 -6.98 -3.92 14.42
CA GLY A 357 -6.73 -5.15 13.72
C GLY A 357 -5.49 -5.89 14.20
N GLY A 358 -5.37 -7.10 13.67
CA GLY A 358 -4.21 -7.95 13.86
C GLY A 358 -3.76 -8.58 12.56
N ASP A 359 -2.51 -8.95 12.50
CA ASP A 359 -1.89 -9.57 11.33
C ASP A 359 -0.98 -10.72 11.72
N PHE A 360 -0.77 -11.62 10.77
CA PHE A 360 0.21 -12.67 10.88
C PHE A 360 0.94 -12.88 9.56
N ARG A 361 2.19 -13.39 9.62
CA ARG A 361 2.96 -13.85 8.47
C ARG A 361 3.75 -15.07 8.88
N PHE A 362 3.44 -16.21 8.27
CA PHE A 362 4.11 -17.48 8.48
C PHE A 362 4.92 -17.84 7.24
N LYS A 363 6.19 -18.18 7.44
CA LYS A 363 7.12 -18.62 6.40
C LYS A 363 7.60 -20.02 6.70
N TYR A 364 7.58 -20.86 5.69
CA TYR A 364 8.13 -22.20 5.74
C TYR A 364 8.70 -22.59 4.38
N ARG A 365 10.01 -22.58 4.22
CA ARG A 365 10.69 -22.87 2.94
C ARG A 365 10.08 -22.04 1.79
N ASN A 366 9.60 -22.72 0.75
CA ASN A 366 8.99 -22.11 -0.44
C ASN A 366 7.52 -21.69 -0.24
N PHE A 367 6.98 -21.82 0.96
CA PHE A 367 5.60 -21.47 1.28
C PHE A 367 5.55 -20.27 2.22
N GLU A 368 4.67 -19.36 1.89
CA GLU A 368 4.36 -18.22 2.75
C GLU A 368 2.84 -18.08 2.88
N LEU A 369 2.38 -17.83 4.09
CA LEU A 369 0.98 -17.56 4.41
C LEU A 369 0.91 -16.32 5.27
N TRP A 370 0.14 -15.33 4.85
CA TRP A 370 -0.10 -14.15 5.66
C TRP A 370 -1.55 -13.74 5.62
N GLY A 371 -1.92 -12.87 6.54
CA GLY A 371 -3.25 -12.32 6.58
C GLY A 371 -3.40 -11.21 7.59
N LEU A 372 -4.51 -10.53 7.48
CA LEU A 372 -4.91 -9.42 8.33
C LEU A 372 -6.41 -9.51 8.59
N GLY A 373 -6.81 -9.25 9.84
CA GLY A 373 -8.20 -9.01 10.22
C GLY A 373 -8.34 -7.61 10.80
N MET A 374 -9.40 -6.92 10.46
CA MET A 374 -9.68 -5.56 10.94
C MET A 374 -11.15 -5.40 11.29
N PHE A 375 -11.39 -4.67 12.38
CA PHE A 375 -12.68 -4.15 12.79
C PHE A 375 -12.66 -2.63 12.76
N GLY A 376 -13.73 -2.01 12.28
CA GLY A 376 -13.89 -0.57 12.23
C GLY A 376 -15.22 -0.13 12.80
N HIS A 377 -15.21 1.09 13.38
CA HIS A 377 -16.40 1.74 13.90
C HIS A 377 -16.35 3.23 13.55
N ASP A 378 -17.46 3.74 13.05
CA ASP A 378 -17.69 5.17 12.79
C ASP A 378 -18.93 5.62 13.55
N ASN A 379 -18.76 6.65 14.39
CA ASN A 379 -19.83 7.15 15.25
C ASN A 379 -20.75 8.14 14.52
N ASN A 380 -20.96 8.20 13.37
CA ASN A 380 -21.72 9.12 12.49
C ASN A 380 -22.97 9.75 13.11
N VAL A 381 -22.94 10.15 14.38
CA VAL A 381 -24.08 10.73 15.09
C VAL A 381 -24.09 12.24 14.88
N VAL A 382 -25.20 12.76 14.38
CA VAL A 382 -25.45 14.19 14.24
C VAL A 382 -26.30 14.64 15.42
N PRO A 383 -25.71 15.21 16.47
CA PRO A 383 -26.49 15.72 17.59
C PRO A 383 -27.28 16.97 17.19
N ASN A 384 -28.53 17.08 17.65
CA ASN A 384 -29.37 18.28 17.55
C ASN A 384 -29.56 18.83 16.13
N ALA A 385 -30.00 18.00 15.19
CA ALA A 385 -30.46 18.51 13.90
C ALA A 385 -31.54 19.61 14.14
N PRO A 386 -31.42 20.79 13.52
CA PRO A 386 -32.39 21.84 13.69
C PRO A 386 -33.79 21.35 13.36
N SER A 387 -34.78 21.65 14.21
CA SER A 387 -36.15 21.14 14.09
C SER A 387 -36.87 21.51 12.80
N ASN A 388 -36.42 22.54 12.12
CA ASN A 388 -36.94 22.99 10.82
C ASN A 388 -36.42 22.18 9.63
N ILE A 389 -35.40 21.33 9.83
CA ILE A 389 -34.91 20.39 8.85
C ILE A 389 -35.43 18.97 9.21
N ALA A 390 -36.26 18.87 10.22
CA ALA A 390 -36.48 17.67 11.03
C ALA A 390 -37.40 16.62 10.42
N THR A 391 -38.02 16.84 9.31
CA THR A 391 -38.94 15.82 8.77
C THR A 391 -38.26 14.64 8.07
N GLY A 392 -36.94 14.67 7.96
CA GLY A 392 -36.17 13.60 7.31
C GLY A 392 -34.82 13.25 7.96
N PHE A 393 -34.37 13.96 8.99
CA PHE A 393 -33.14 13.64 9.69
C PHE A 393 -33.33 12.44 10.62
N VAL A 394 -33.17 11.27 10.05
CA VAL A 394 -32.81 10.12 10.86
C VAL A 394 -31.38 10.40 11.34
N SER A 395 -31.19 10.48 12.65
CA SER A 395 -29.86 10.54 13.25
C SER A 395 -29.00 9.47 12.57
N ALA A 396 -27.90 9.88 11.93
CA ALA A 396 -26.99 8.93 11.35
C ALA A 396 -26.59 7.94 12.44
N ARG A 397 -26.67 6.67 12.16
CA ARG A 397 -26.42 5.61 13.16
C ARG A 397 -24.93 5.32 13.19
N PRO A 398 -24.40 4.94 14.34
CA PRO A 398 -23.08 4.35 14.40
C PRO A 398 -22.97 3.15 13.45
N VAL A 399 -21.87 3.06 12.76
CA VAL A 399 -21.63 2.02 11.76
C VAL A 399 -20.40 1.22 12.14
N THR A 400 -20.51 -0.09 12.05
CA THR A 400 -19.41 -1.01 12.24
C THR A 400 -19.18 -1.82 10.98
N PHE A 401 -17.94 -2.18 10.74
CA PHE A 401 -17.58 -3.17 9.74
C PHE A 401 -16.49 -4.09 10.26
N ALA A 402 -16.38 -5.27 9.68
CA ALA A 402 -15.30 -6.20 9.96
C ALA A 402 -14.90 -6.90 8.67
N GLY A 403 -13.64 -7.26 8.58
CA GLY A 403 -13.16 -7.97 7.42
C GLY A 403 -11.68 -8.29 7.52
N GLY A 404 -11.14 -8.80 6.43
CA GLY A 404 -9.75 -9.16 6.35
C GLY A 404 -9.45 -9.93 5.08
N PHE A 405 -8.23 -10.42 5.02
CA PHE A 405 -7.78 -11.33 3.98
C PHE A 405 -6.78 -12.34 4.52
N ALA A 406 -6.65 -13.43 3.79
CA ALA A 406 -5.55 -14.37 3.92
C ALA A 406 -5.01 -14.70 2.54
N GLU A 407 -3.69 -14.76 2.41
CA GLU A 407 -3.00 -15.04 1.17
C GLU A 407 -1.92 -16.08 1.37
N ALA A 408 -1.91 -17.08 0.50
CA ALA A 408 -0.92 -18.13 0.42
C ALA A 408 -0.11 -17.99 -0.86
N GLU A 409 1.19 -18.07 -0.76
CA GLU A 409 2.12 -18.10 -1.87
C GLU A 409 2.99 -19.36 -1.84
N TYR A 410 3.28 -19.86 -3.01
CA TYR A 410 4.20 -20.98 -3.18
C TYR A 410 5.15 -20.74 -4.37
N TRP A 411 6.43 -20.71 -4.09
CA TRP A 411 7.48 -20.61 -5.11
C TRP A 411 7.75 -22.00 -5.70
N VAL A 412 7.14 -22.27 -6.85
CA VAL A 412 7.39 -23.51 -7.62
C VAL A 412 8.82 -23.49 -8.15
N TYR A 413 9.24 -22.37 -8.69
CA TYR A 413 10.60 -22.04 -9.10
C TYR A 413 10.95 -20.62 -8.66
N PRO A 414 12.23 -20.21 -8.65
CA PRO A 414 12.62 -18.84 -8.32
C PRO A 414 11.94 -17.75 -9.17
N TRP A 415 11.41 -18.11 -10.32
CA TRP A 415 10.77 -17.23 -11.29
C TRP A 415 9.27 -17.52 -11.46
N LEU A 416 8.72 -18.55 -10.80
CA LEU A 416 7.30 -18.94 -10.93
C LEU A 416 6.65 -19.07 -9.55
N ILE A 417 5.67 -18.24 -9.31
CA ILE A 417 4.95 -18.14 -8.03
C ILE A 417 3.47 -18.43 -8.29
N GLY A 418 2.93 -19.42 -7.58
CA GLY A 418 1.49 -19.60 -7.44
C GLY A 418 0.99 -18.89 -6.22
N LEU A 419 -0.16 -18.23 -6.31
CA LEU A 419 -0.76 -17.51 -5.18
C LEU A 419 -2.26 -17.77 -5.11
N MET A 420 -2.80 -17.64 -3.91
CA MET A 420 -4.23 -17.71 -3.65
C MET A 420 -4.59 -16.77 -2.51
N ARG A 421 -5.46 -15.81 -2.78
CA ARG A 421 -5.96 -14.87 -1.76
C ARG A 421 -7.46 -15.04 -1.56
N TYR A 422 -7.88 -14.95 -0.31
CA TYR A 422 -9.28 -14.84 0.07
C TYR A 422 -9.50 -13.55 0.84
N ASP A 423 -10.38 -12.70 0.32
CA ASP A 423 -10.80 -11.45 0.95
C ASP A 423 -12.23 -11.61 1.47
N VAL A 424 -12.51 -11.04 2.63
CA VAL A 424 -13.86 -10.93 3.18
C VAL A 424 -14.07 -9.58 3.85
N VAL A 425 -15.17 -8.92 3.53
CA VAL A 425 -15.55 -7.64 4.15
C VAL A 425 -17.04 -7.68 4.40
N ASN A 426 -17.44 -7.45 5.64
CA ASN A 426 -18.81 -7.19 6.03
C ASN A 426 -18.94 -5.70 6.35
N SER A 427 -19.56 -4.94 5.46
CA SER A 427 -19.64 -3.50 5.55
C SER A 427 -20.97 -2.98 5.02
N PRO A 428 -21.52 -1.91 5.60
CA PRO A 428 -22.76 -1.27 5.10
C PRO A 428 -22.52 -0.38 3.86
N THR A 429 -21.40 -0.47 3.19
CA THR A 429 -21.08 0.35 2.00
C THR A 429 -22.08 0.21 0.84
N ASP A 430 -22.84 -0.86 0.79
CA ASP A 430 -23.90 -1.04 -0.21
C ASP A 430 -25.21 -0.32 0.17
N PHE A 431 -25.17 0.47 1.24
CA PHE A 431 -26.34 1.19 1.76
C PHE A 431 -26.77 2.40 0.91
N ALA A 432 -25.88 2.91 0.07
CA ALA A 432 -26.12 4.11 -0.76
C ALA A 432 -27.30 3.98 -1.73
N ALA A 433 -27.80 2.75 -1.94
CA ALA A 433 -28.96 2.46 -2.80
C ALA A 433 -30.29 2.31 -2.02
N GLY A 434 -30.39 2.81 -0.80
CA GLY A 434 -31.61 2.69 0.03
C GLY A 434 -31.80 1.28 0.62
N LEU A 435 -30.84 0.41 0.47
CA LEU A 435 -30.89 -0.98 0.97
C LEU A 435 -30.20 -1.04 2.33
N SER A 436 -30.98 -1.13 3.39
CA SER A 436 -30.50 -1.17 4.80
C SER A 436 -29.85 -2.50 5.20
N ARG A 437 -28.96 -3.05 4.37
CA ARG A 437 -28.35 -4.35 4.63
C ARG A 437 -26.84 -4.26 4.72
N TYR A 438 -26.32 -4.77 5.82
CA TYR A 438 -24.96 -5.26 5.86
C TYR A 438 -24.83 -6.38 4.86
N ASP A 439 -23.90 -6.25 3.94
CA ASP A 439 -23.66 -7.30 2.98
C ASP A 439 -22.20 -7.80 3.14
N THR A 440 -22.06 -9.09 3.17
CA THR A 440 -20.75 -9.71 3.20
C THR A 440 -20.24 -9.84 1.79
N ARG A 441 -19.14 -9.14 1.50
CA ARG A 441 -18.40 -9.27 0.24
C ARG A 441 -17.25 -10.23 0.46
N ASN A 442 -17.13 -11.22 -0.41
CA ASN A 442 -16.00 -12.13 -0.38
C ASN A 442 -15.51 -12.44 -1.79
N ARG A 443 -14.21 -12.60 -1.91
CA ARG A 443 -13.51 -12.83 -3.16
C ARG A 443 -12.41 -13.86 -2.96
N LEU A 444 -12.36 -14.85 -3.85
CA LEU A 444 -11.22 -15.75 -3.98
C LEU A 444 -10.44 -15.36 -5.24
N SER A 445 -9.14 -15.13 -5.07
CA SER A 445 -8.26 -14.67 -6.13
C SER A 445 -7.07 -15.63 -6.29
N PRO A 446 -7.21 -16.74 -7.03
CA PRO A 446 -6.06 -17.52 -7.47
C PRO A 446 -5.28 -16.73 -8.53
N GLY A 447 -3.97 -16.86 -8.51
CA GLY A 447 -3.10 -16.18 -9.42
C GLY A 447 -1.78 -16.90 -9.67
N VAL A 448 -1.09 -16.45 -10.70
CA VAL A 448 0.26 -16.92 -11.06
C VAL A 448 1.10 -15.72 -11.45
N GLN A 449 2.34 -15.68 -10.98
CA GLN A 449 3.29 -14.65 -11.36
C GLN A 449 4.56 -15.27 -11.94
N ILE A 450 5.03 -14.65 -13.00
CA ILE A 450 6.22 -15.06 -13.76
C ILE A 450 7.21 -13.91 -13.74
N LEU A 451 8.35 -14.13 -13.14
CA LEU A 451 9.49 -13.22 -13.20
C LEU A 451 10.26 -13.46 -14.49
N VAL A 452 10.01 -12.65 -15.50
CA VAL A 452 10.79 -12.69 -16.75
C VAL A 452 12.22 -12.22 -16.49
N ARG A 453 12.37 -11.25 -15.61
CA ARG A 453 13.63 -10.73 -15.05
C ARG A 453 13.38 -10.36 -13.58
N ALA A 454 14.44 -10.14 -12.82
CA ALA A 454 14.34 -9.72 -11.42
C ALA A 454 13.54 -8.41 -11.22
N ASN A 455 13.45 -7.60 -12.26
CA ASN A 455 12.75 -6.30 -12.28
C ASN A 455 11.57 -6.27 -13.26
N ILE A 456 11.18 -7.39 -13.85
CA ILE A 456 10.06 -7.49 -14.80
C ILE A 456 9.23 -8.70 -14.48
N LYS A 457 7.96 -8.51 -14.14
CA LYS A 457 7.02 -9.59 -13.89
C LYS A 457 5.79 -9.50 -14.79
N ILE A 458 5.21 -10.66 -15.06
CA ILE A 458 3.88 -10.81 -15.63
C ILE A 458 3.02 -11.52 -14.59
N ALA A 459 1.83 -11.02 -14.36
CA ALA A 459 0.91 -11.57 -13.39
C ALA A 459 -0.44 -11.89 -14.04
N PHE A 460 -1.02 -13.00 -13.63
CA PHE A 460 -2.34 -13.47 -14.00
C PHE A 460 -3.13 -13.65 -12.72
N GLU A 461 -4.32 -13.08 -12.64
CA GLU A 461 -5.19 -13.20 -11.49
C GLU A 461 -6.65 -13.41 -11.95
N TYR A 462 -7.30 -14.41 -11.39
CA TYR A 462 -8.74 -14.61 -11.53
C TYR A 462 -9.43 -14.24 -10.24
N GLN A 463 -10.48 -13.45 -10.31
CA GLN A 463 -11.27 -13.00 -9.18
C GLN A 463 -12.65 -13.67 -9.20
N ARG A 464 -12.89 -14.53 -8.23
CA ARG A 464 -14.19 -15.15 -8.02
C ARG A 464 -14.92 -14.43 -6.90
N ARG A 465 -16.00 -13.73 -7.23
CA ARG A 465 -16.92 -13.12 -6.27
C ARG A 465 -18.07 -14.10 -5.98
N PHE A 466 -18.44 -14.23 -4.70
CA PHE A 466 -19.49 -15.19 -4.29
C PHE A 466 -20.85 -14.52 -4.11
N GLN A 467 -20.90 -13.19 -4.05
CA GLN A 467 -22.13 -12.44 -3.91
C GLN A 467 -22.95 -12.44 -5.21
N GLN A 468 -24.26 -12.42 -5.04
CA GLN A 468 -25.17 -12.16 -6.16
C GLN A 468 -25.16 -10.66 -6.50
N PRO A 469 -25.23 -10.31 -7.79
CA PRO A 469 -25.45 -8.92 -8.18
C PRO A 469 -26.76 -8.42 -7.57
N ILE A 470 -26.72 -7.26 -6.92
CA ILE A 470 -27.92 -6.55 -6.46
C ILE A 470 -28.20 -5.47 -7.50
N PRO A 471 -29.45 -5.32 -7.98
CA PRO A 471 -29.81 -4.18 -8.79
C PRO A 471 -29.41 -2.87 -8.09
N ASP A 472 -28.89 -1.91 -8.83
CA ASP A 472 -28.52 -0.57 -8.38
C ASP A 472 -27.36 -0.46 -7.35
N SER A 473 -26.68 -1.56 -7.06
CA SER A 473 -25.45 -1.56 -6.25
C SER A 473 -24.20 -1.35 -7.13
N PRO A 474 -23.07 -0.84 -6.59
CA PRO A 474 -21.80 -0.80 -7.32
C PRO A 474 -21.36 -2.19 -7.77
N GLN A 475 -21.55 -2.47 -9.03
CA GLN A 475 -21.58 -3.82 -9.58
C GLN A 475 -20.22 -4.47 -9.75
N PHE A 476 -19.15 -3.66 -9.82
CA PHE A 476 -17.78 -4.15 -9.96
C PHE A 476 -17.33 -5.00 -8.77
N PHE A 477 -17.89 -4.82 -7.58
CA PHE A 477 -17.59 -5.66 -6.41
C PHE A 477 -18.17 -7.07 -6.51
N ARG A 478 -19.06 -7.30 -7.43
CA ARG A 478 -19.84 -8.54 -7.55
C ARG A 478 -19.55 -9.30 -8.83
N ALA A 479 -18.84 -8.69 -9.75
CA ALA A 479 -18.43 -9.33 -10.99
C ALA A 479 -17.22 -10.23 -10.75
N ASN A 480 -17.22 -11.41 -11.39
CA ASN A 480 -15.99 -12.16 -11.53
C ASN A 480 -15.09 -11.45 -12.53
N GLY A 481 -13.82 -11.44 -12.28
CA GLY A 481 -12.84 -10.77 -13.12
C GLY A 481 -11.67 -11.66 -13.49
N PHE A 482 -11.03 -11.31 -14.57
CA PHE A 482 -9.73 -11.86 -14.94
C PHE A 482 -8.82 -10.67 -15.27
N VAL A 483 -7.64 -10.66 -14.68
CA VAL A 483 -6.68 -9.57 -14.84
C VAL A 483 -5.35 -10.16 -15.29
N VAL A 484 -4.76 -9.55 -16.31
CA VAL A 484 -3.40 -9.87 -16.77
C VAL A 484 -2.62 -8.58 -16.77
N GLY A 485 -1.52 -8.56 -16.06
CA GLY A 485 -0.73 -7.36 -15.91
C GLY A 485 0.77 -7.57 -15.98
N THR A 486 1.45 -6.48 -16.15
CA THR A 486 2.91 -6.41 -16.07
C THR A 486 3.32 -5.28 -15.16
N ASP A 487 4.43 -5.49 -14.47
CA ASP A 487 5.05 -4.50 -13.61
C ASP A 487 6.56 -4.55 -13.83
N PHE A 488 7.17 -3.41 -14.10
CA PHE A 488 8.62 -3.34 -14.27
C PHE A 488 9.23 -2.08 -13.67
N LEU A 489 10.43 -2.24 -13.16
CA LEU A 489 11.21 -1.22 -12.48
C LEU A 489 12.53 -0.99 -13.24
N PHE A 490 12.89 0.25 -13.51
CA PHE A 490 14.10 0.61 -14.26
C PHE A 490 14.72 1.94 -13.80
#